data_72a93d4d1f10ff7178fd700a31db41f0
#
_entry.id   72a93d4d1f10ff7178fd700a31db41f0
#
_cell.length_a   1.000
_cell.length_b   1.000
_cell.length_c   1.000
_cell.angle_alpha   90.00
_cell.angle_beta   90.00
_cell.angle_gamma   90.00
#
_symmetry.space_group_name_H-M   'P 1'
#
loop_
_entity.id
_entity.type
_entity.pdbx_description
1 polymer ?
#
loop_
_entity_poly.entity_id
_entity_poly.type
_entity_poly.pdbx_seq_one_letter_code
_entity_poly.pdbx_strand_id
1 'polypeptide(L)'
;MSEKRLMFWQRMARHYTTVMGRSAPLYREVCSRIRPHLNRDMNVLELACGTGQLSFPLSPYVRLWEATDFSSNMIAEAKRQVASSRLHFSVQDATDLPYAPETFDAVVISNALHILPEPDKVMAEIRRVLKPRGWLFAPTFVHGGGRLAGFRTWCMERTGFHVYHPWNAGEFLSYLSRQDFWVVEHALLGKRTLPLCYAACRWTPRGISPHKIW
;
A
#
# COMPACT_ATOMS: atom_id res chain seq x y z
N MET A 1 -13.39 9.59 -3.88
CA MET A 1 -12.68 9.38 -5.20
C MET A 1 -13.63 9.74 -6.34
N SER A 2 -13.15 10.29 -7.52
CA SER A 2 -14.05 10.65 -8.63
C SER A 2 -14.57 9.41 -9.36
N GLU A 3 -15.81 9.50 -9.89
CA GLU A 3 -16.49 8.42 -10.61
C GLU A 3 -15.69 7.88 -11.82
N LYS A 4 -15.01 8.77 -12.56
CA LYS A 4 -14.15 8.39 -13.70
C LYS A 4 -13.00 7.46 -13.31
N ARG A 5 -12.45 7.60 -12.10
CA ARG A 5 -11.37 6.75 -11.60
C ARG A 5 -11.86 5.40 -11.12
N LEU A 6 -12.99 5.39 -10.42
CA LEU A 6 -13.62 4.13 -10.06
C LEU A 6 -13.84 3.30 -11.31
N MET A 7 -14.37 3.90 -12.38
CA MET A 7 -14.57 3.23 -13.68
C MET A 7 -13.27 2.72 -14.30
N PHE A 8 -12.16 3.46 -14.20
CA PHE A 8 -10.85 3.00 -14.67
C PHE A 8 -10.42 1.72 -13.96
N TRP A 9 -10.41 1.70 -12.63
CA TRP A 9 -10.00 0.53 -11.85
C TRP A 9 -10.96 -0.65 -12.00
N GLN A 10 -12.26 -0.39 -12.12
CA GLN A 10 -13.25 -1.43 -12.40
C GLN A 10 -12.99 -2.12 -13.75
N ARG A 11 -12.62 -1.37 -14.79
CA ARG A 11 -12.27 -1.96 -16.10
C ARG A 11 -10.94 -2.71 -16.07
N MET A 12 -9.98 -2.20 -15.33
CA MET A 12 -8.65 -2.80 -15.23
C MET A 12 -8.64 -4.12 -14.47
N ALA A 13 -9.60 -4.38 -13.58
CA ALA A 13 -9.57 -5.53 -12.66
C ALA A 13 -9.33 -6.87 -13.36
N ARG A 14 -10.02 -7.15 -14.50
CA ARG A 14 -9.87 -8.41 -15.25
C ARG A 14 -8.48 -8.61 -15.86
N HIS A 15 -7.80 -7.53 -16.22
CA HIS A 15 -6.49 -7.54 -16.85
C HIS A 15 -5.36 -7.27 -15.85
N TYR A 16 -5.71 -6.79 -14.65
CA TYR A 16 -4.75 -6.34 -13.65
C TYR A 16 -3.81 -7.46 -13.23
N THR A 17 -4.34 -8.65 -12.94
CA THR A 17 -3.54 -9.82 -12.58
C THR A 17 -2.53 -10.19 -13.66
N THR A 18 -2.93 -10.15 -14.95
CA THR A 18 -2.04 -10.45 -16.08
C THR A 18 -0.97 -9.38 -16.25
N VAL A 19 -1.35 -8.10 -16.16
CA VAL A 19 -0.41 -6.97 -16.25
C VAL A 19 0.60 -7.01 -15.10
N MET A 20 0.11 -7.26 -13.88
CA MET A 20 0.94 -7.33 -12.67
C MET A 20 1.76 -8.63 -12.59
N GLY A 21 1.42 -9.66 -13.34
CA GLY A 21 2.21 -10.90 -13.44
C GLY A 21 3.66 -10.64 -13.88
N ARG A 22 3.90 -9.63 -14.73
CA ARG A 22 5.24 -9.18 -15.12
C ARG A 22 6.04 -8.55 -13.96
N SER A 23 5.36 -8.07 -12.94
CA SER A 23 5.95 -7.49 -11.73
C SER A 23 6.03 -8.49 -10.57
N ALA A 24 5.67 -9.76 -10.78
CA ALA A 24 5.68 -10.80 -9.75
C ALA A 24 7.02 -10.94 -9.01
N PRO A 25 8.21 -10.85 -9.64
CA PRO A 25 9.48 -10.87 -8.93
C PRO A 25 9.61 -9.70 -7.94
N LEU A 26 9.16 -8.50 -8.32
CA LEU A 26 9.20 -7.31 -7.48
C LEU A 26 8.27 -7.47 -6.26
N TYR A 27 7.05 -7.98 -6.46
CA TYR A 27 6.14 -8.24 -5.34
C TYR A 27 6.64 -9.34 -4.41
N ARG A 28 7.31 -10.39 -4.93
CA ARG A 28 7.98 -11.40 -4.08
C ARG A 28 9.06 -10.77 -3.21
N GLU A 29 9.83 -9.82 -3.76
CA GLU A 29 10.85 -9.11 -2.98
C GLU A 29 10.21 -8.23 -1.90
N VAL A 30 9.12 -7.50 -2.22
CA VAL A 30 8.34 -6.75 -1.22
C VAL A 30 7.83 -7.68 -0.11
N CYS A 31 7.23 -8.82 -0.46
CA CYS A 31 6.76 -9.81 0.52
C CYS A 31 7.89 -10.34 1.39
N SER A 32 9.07 -10.63 0.83
CA SER A 32 10.22 -11.14 1.59
C SER A 32 10.72 -10.15 2.64
N ARG A 33 10.56 -8.84 2.39
CA ARG A 33 10.91 -7.77 3.34
C ARG A 33 9.84 -7.54 4.40
N ILE A 34 8.55 -7.67 4.06
CA ILE A 34 7.44 -7.51 5.02
C ILE A 34 7.37 -8.70 5.99
N ARG A 35 7.55 -9.92 5.47
CA ARG A 35 7.34 -11.17 6.21
C ARG A 35 8.07 -11.26 7.55
N PRO A 36 9.37 -10.86 7.71
CA PRO A 36 10.08 -10.93 9.00
C PRO A 36 9.45 -10.09 10.12
N HIS A 37 8.63 -9.12 9.79
CA HIS A 37 7.95 -8.24 10.73
C HIS A 37 6.55 -8.75 11.14
N LEU A 38 6.07 -9.84 10.54
CA LEU A 38 4.76 -10.42 10.80
C LEU A 38 4.88 -11.62 11.74
N ASN A 39 3.84 -11.80 12.58
CA ASN A 39 3.67 -12.97 13.41
C ASN A 39 2.19 -13.37 13.51
N ARG A 40 1.92 -14.56 14.08
CA ARG A 40 0.59 -15.18 14.11
C ARG A 40 -0.42 -14.54 15.05
N ASP A 41 0.00 -13.56 15.85
CA ASP A 41 -0.88 -12.84 16.78
C ASP A 41 -1.39 -11.52 16.17
N MET A 42 -0.81 -11.09 15.04
CA MET A 42 -1.12 -9.81 14.42
C MET A 42 -2.42 -9.82 13.62
N ASN A 43 -3.16 -8.73 13.75
CA ASN A 43 -4.19 -8.31 12.81
C ASN A 43 -3.57 -7.31 11.82
N VAL A 44 -3.71 -7.57 10.55
CA VAL A 44 -3.17 -6.73 9.47
C VAL A 44 -4.30 -6.20 8.61
N LEU A 45 -4.24 -4.90 8.31
CA LEU A 45 -5.10 -4.24 7.31
C LEU A 45 -4.28 -3.95 6.05
N GLU A 46 -4.78 -4.35 4.90
CA GLU A 46 -4.24 -3.95 3.60
C GLU A 46 -5.21 -3.02 2.90
N LEU A 47 -4.74 -1.81 2.57
CA LEU A 47 -5.49 -0.80 1.83
C LEU A 47 -5.10 -0.82 0.35
N ALA A 48 -6.08 -0.66 -0.53
CA ALA A 48 -5.92 -0.73 -1.99
C ALA A 48 -5.24 -2.04 -2.42
N CYS A 49 -5.75 -3.18 -1.92
CA CYS A 49 -5.16 -4.51 -2.12
C CYS A 49 -5.21 -4.99 -3.59
N GLY A 50 -6.00 -4.34 -4.45
CA GLY A 50 -6.22 -4.76 -5.81
C GLY A 50 -6.76 -6.19 -5.89
N THR A 51 -6.08 -7.04 -6.63
CA THR A 51 -6.43 -8.46 -6.76
C THR A 51 -5.64 -9.38 -5.82
N GLY A 52 -5.03 -8.83 -4.74
CA GLY A 52 -4.46 -9.60 -3.62
C GLY A 52 -2.98 -10.01 -3.77
N GLN A 53 -2.16 -9.25 -4.52
CA GLN A 53 -0.75 -9.59 -4.77
C GLN A 53 0.09 -9.74 -3.50
N LEU A 54 -0.20 -8.99 -2.45
CA LEU A 54 0.46 -9.11 -1.14
C LEU A 54 -0.39 -9.92 -0.17
N SER A 55 -1.72 -9.84 -0.26
CA SER A 55 -2.66 -10.52 0.62
C SER A 55 -2.44 -12.03 0.65
N PHE A 56 -2.42 -12.69 -0.53
CA PHE A 56 -2.30 -14.13 -0.62
C PHE A 56 -0.98 -14.69 -0.05
N PRO A 57 0.20 -14.14 -0.40
CA PRO A 57 1.46 -14.67 0.11
C PRO A 57 1.72 -14.34 1.59
N LEU A 58 1.12 -13.27 2.14
CA LEU A 58 1.43 -12.80 3.50
C LEU A 58 0.39 -13.19 4.55
N SER A 59 -0.88 -13.34 4.18
CA SER A 59 -1.96 -13.72 5.13
C SER A 59 -1.71 -15.02 5.90
N PRO A 60 -0.97 -16.04 5.41
CA PRO A 60 -0.70 -17.24 6.18
C PRO A 60 0.16 -17.01 7.44
N TYR A 61 0.85 -15.87 7.54
CA TYR A 61 1.79 -15.58 8.63
C TYR A 61 1.17 -14.76 9.77
N VAL A 62 -0.12 -14.42 9.70
CA VAL A 62 -0.80 -13.57 10.68
C VAL A 62 -2.06 -14.24 11.23
N ARG A 63 -2.66 -13.65 12.26
CA ARG A 63 -3.94 -14.10 12.80
C ARG A 63 -5.09 -13.75 11.86
N LEU A 64 -5.12 -12.50 11.39
CA LEU A 64 -6.15 -11.97 10.50
C LEU A 64 -5.50 -11.00 9.48
N TRP A 65 -5.86 -11.14 8.22
CA TRP A 65 -5.53 -10.21 7.15
C TRP A 65 -6.83 -9.68 6.55
N GLU A 66 -7.12 -8.41 6.81
CA GLU A 66 -8.24 -7.70 6.21
C GLU A 66 -7.73 -6.94 4.99
N ALA A 67 -8.11 -7.37 3.80
CA ALA A 67 -7.70 -6.80 2.52
C ALA A 67 -8.83 -5.96 1.94
N THR A 68 -8.58 -4.67 1.73
CA THR A 68 -9.61 -3.73 1.29
C THR A 68 -9.21 -3.02 0.00
N ASP A 69 -10.20 -2.78 -0.85
CA ASP A 69 -10.05 -1.95 -2.05
C ASP A 69 -11.33 -1.16 -2.30
N PHE A 70 -11.20 0.03 -2.88
CA PHE A 70 -12.37 0.83 -3.24
C PHE A 70 -13.16 0.24 -4.43
N SER A 71 -12.48 -0.52 -5.30
CA SER A 71 -13.07 -1.14 -6.47
C SER A 71 -13.72 -2.48 -6.12
N SER A 72 -15.05 -2.55 -6.21
CA SER A 72 -15.79 -3.81 -6.05
C SER A 72 -15.35 -4.89 -7.05
N ASN A 73 -14.94 -4.50 -8.26
CA ASN A 73 -14.46 -5.45 -9.26
C ASN A 73 -13.08 -6.03 -8.89
N MET A 74 -12.17 -5.24 -8.26
CA MET A 74 -10.91 -5.74 -7.72
C MET A 74 -11.16 -6.77 -6.63
N ILE A 75 -12.05 -6.47 -5.69
CA ILE A 75 -12.45 -7.39 -4.62
C ILE A 75 -13.12 -8.65 -5.19
N ALA A 76 -14.01 -8.52 -6.16
CA ALA A 76 -14.64 -9.67 -6.81
C ALA A 76 -13.61 -10.58 -7.50
N GLU A 77 -12.60 -10.00 -8.16
CA GLU A 77 -11.52 -10.76 -8.80
C GLU A 77 -10.61 -11.44 -7.76
N ALA A 78 -10.26 -10.74 -6.67
CA ALA A 78 -9.50 -11.32 -5.57
C ALA A 78 -10.23 -12.52 -4.93
N LYS A 79 -11.53 -12.40 -4.68
CA LYS A 79 -12.36 -13.48 -4.11
C LYS A 79 -12.50 -14.74 -4.98
N ARG A 80 -12.18 -14.67 -6.28
CA ARG A 80 -12.15 -15.85 -7.16
C ARG A 80 -10.97 -16.79 -6.86
N GLN A 81 -9.94 -16.28 -6.22
CA GLN A 81 -8.81 -17.10 -5.80
C GLN A 81 -9.15 -17.78 -4.47
N VAL A 82 -8.52 -18.94 -4.23
CA VAL A 82 -8.73 -19.67 -2.97
C VAL A 82 -8.14 -18.84 -1.83
N ALA A 83 -8.99 -18.42 -0.90
CA ALA A 83 -8.57 -17.69 0.29
C ALA A 83 -8.51 -18.62 1.51
N SER A 84 -7.62 -18.28 2.45
CA SER A 84 -7.61 -18.93 3.77
C SER A 84 -8.69 -18.30 4.67
N SER A 85 -9.05 -19.00 5.75
CA SER A 85 -9.96 -18.45 6.78
C SER A 85 -9.40 -17.21 7.50
N ARG A 86 -8.13 -16.88 7.26
CA ARG A 86 -7.44 -15.72 7.84
C ARG A 86 -7.44 -14.49 6.93
N LEU A 87 -7.87 -14.65 5.66
CA LEU A 87 -7.85 -13.59 4.66
C LEU A 87 -9.28 -13.21 4.29
N HIS A 88 -9.64 -11.99 4.63
CA HIS A 88 -10.93 -11.41 4.31
C HIS A 88 -10.77 -10.28 3.29
N PHE A 89 -11.69 -10.21 2.33
CA PHE A 89 -11.73 -9.15 1.33
C PHE A 89 -13.01 -8.33 1.47
N SER A 90 -12.90 -7.00 1.57
CA SER A 90 -14.05 -6.09 1.65
C SER A 90 -13.85 -4.84 0.78
N VAL A 91 -14.96 -4.22 0.37
CA VAL A 91 -14.94 -2.94 -0.36
C VAL A 91 -14.98 -1.83 0.67
N GLN A 92 -13.91 -1.00 0.71
CA GLN A 92 -13.81 0.11 1.67
C GLN A 92 -13.17 1.34 1.03
N ASP A 93 -13.56 2.51 1.53
CA ASP A 93 -12.86 3.76 1.24
C ASP A 93 -11.74 3.97 2.27
N ALA A 94 -10.51 4.08 1.81
CA ALA A 94 -9.36 4.28 2.69
C ALA A 94 -9.36 5.64 3.41
N THR A 95 -10.24 6.58 3.01
CA THR A 95 -10.41 7.89 3.65
C THR A 95 -11.45 7.89 4.78
N ASP A 96 -12.20 6.79 4.93
CA ASP A 96 -13.26 6.63 5.96
C ASP A 96 -13.43 5.12 6.27
N LEU A 97 -12.61 4.62 7.18
CA LEU A 97 -12.52 3.20 7.48
C LEU A 97 -13.51 2.82 8.60
N PRO A 98 -14.31 1.73 8.44
CA PRO A 98 -15.32 1.30 9.42
C PRO A 98 -14.71 0.52 10.59
N TYR A 99 -13.44 0.76 10.93
CA TYR A 99 -12.75 0.06 12.01
C TYR A 99 -12.56 0.98 13.22
N ALA A 100 -12.60 0.39 14.42
CA ALA A 100 -12.29 1.12 15.65
C ALA A 100 -10.83 1.59 15.67
N PRO A 101 -10.51 2.66 16.41
CA PRO A 101 -9.13 3.05 16.66
C PRO A 101 -8.29 1.88 17.22
N GLU A 102 -6.99 1.88 16.92
CA GLU A 102 -6.02 0.93 17.47
C GLU A 102 -6.38 -0.56 17.28
N THR A 103 -7.00 -0.89 16.15
CA THR A 103 -7.46 -2.26 15.84
C THR A 103 -6.34 -3.13 15.27
N PHE A 104 -5.45 -2.55 14.45
CA PHE A 104 -4.48 -3.30 13.67
C PHE A 104 -3.06 -3.15 14.18
N ASP A 105 -2.31 -4.27 14.16
CA ASP A 105 -0.88 -4.31 14.53
C ASP A 105 0.00 -3.84 13.37
N ALA A 106 -0.50 -3.99 12.14
CA ALA A 106 0.15 -3.50 10.93
C ALA A 106 -0.86 -3.03 9.89
N VAL A 107 -0.46 -2.02 9.11
CA VAL A 107 -1.17 -1.57 7.90
C VAL A 107 -0.22 -1.69 6.72
N VAL A 108 -0.73 -2.20 5.60
CA VAL A 108 -0.04 -2.28 4.31
C VAL A 108 -0.78 -1.40 3.32
N ILE A 109 -0.07 -0.53 2.62
CA ILE A 109 -0.61 0.26 1.50
C ILE A 109 0.39 0.27 0.35
N SER A 110 0.11 -0.51 -0.69
CA SER A 110 1.03 -0.73 -1.81
C SER A 110 0.57 0.00 -3.06
N ASN A 111 1.48 0.81 -3.63
CA ASN A 111 1.27 1.50 -4.93
C ASN A 111 -0.01 2.34 -5.02
N ALA A 112 -0.49 2.87 -3.90
CA ALA A 112 -1.72 3.66 -3.83
C ALA A 112 -1.48 5.13 -3.49
N LEU A 113 -0.65 5.46 -2.50
CA LEU A 113 -0.52 6.84 -1.99
C LEU A 113 -0.22 7.87 -3.09
N HIS A 114 0.63 7.53 -4.08
CA HIS A 114 1.00 8.46 -5.16
C HIS A 114 -0.13 8.74 -6.16
N ILE A 115 -1.17 7.90 -6.19
CA ILE A 115 -2.34 8.03 -7.07
C ILE A 115 -3.60 8.49 -6.34
N LEU A 116 -3.54 8.67 -5.03
CA LEU A 116 -4.66 9.20 -4.25
C LEU A 116 -4.66 10.73 -4.27
N PRO A 117 -5.84 11.40 -4.41
CA PRO A 117 -5.91 12.86 -4.40
C PRO A 117 -5.67 13.45 -3.02
N GLU A 118 -6.08 12.73 -1.98
CA GLU A 118 -6.06 13.16 -0.58
C GLU A 118 -5.32 12.13 0.29
N PRO A 119 -4.00 11.91 0.06
CA PRO A 119 -3.25 10.91 0.80
C PRO A 119 -3.17 11.23 2.30
N ASP A 120 -3.29 12.51 2.69
CA ASP A 120 -3.27 12.93 4.09
C ASP A 120 -4.49 12.41 4.87
N LYS A 121 -5.68 12.34 4.24
CA LYS A 121 -6.86 11.72 4.85
C LYS A 121 -6.64 10.23 5.09
N VAL A 122 -6.07 9.54 4.10
CA VAL A 122 -5.73 8.12 4.24
C VAL A 122 -4.69 7.91 5.34
N MET A 123 -3.67 8.75 5.42
CA MET A 123 -2.67 8.66 6.49
C MET A 123 -3.27 8.96 7.88
N ALA A 124 -4.26 9.83 7.97
CA ALA A 124 -5.00 10.08 9.21
C ALA A 124 -5.77 8.82 9.66
N GLU A 125 -6.47 8.16 8.74
CA GLU A 125 -7.17 6.89 9.02
C GLU A 125 -6.19 5.77 9.38
N ILE A 126 -5.07 5.64 8.67
CA ILE A 126 -4.01 4.68 9.01
C ILE A 126 -3.54 4.90 10.45
N ARG A 127 -3.25 6.15 10.86
CA ARG A 127 -2.85 6.45 12.25
C ARG A 127 -3.93 6.11 13.25
N ARG A 128 -5.20 6.36 12.91
CA ARG A 128 -6.34 6.08 13.79
C ARG A 128 -6.51 4.60 14.05
N VAL A 129 -6.47 3.78 13.01
CA VAL A 129 -6.73 2.34 13.13
C VAL A 129 -5.53 1.51 13.55
N LEU A 130 -4.32 2.08 13.44
CA LEU A 130 -3.07 1.42 13.80
C LEU A 130 -2.85 1.53 15.31
N LYS A 131 -2.48 0.42 15.95
CA LYS A 131 -2.05 0.42 17.35
C LYS A 131 -0.80 1.25 17.54
N PRO A 132 -0.58 1.86 18.74
CA PRO A 132 0.69 2.50 19.06
C PRO A 132 1.88 1.57 18.78
N ARG A 133 2.91 2.09 18.11
CA ARG A 133 4.07 1.32 17.62
C ARG A 133 3.76 0.24 16.57
N GLY A 134 2.58 0.26 15.99
CA GLY A 134 2.22 -0.61 14.87
C GLY A 134 3.08 -0.35 13.63
N TRP A 135 3.12 -1.30 12.71
CA TRP A 135 3.85 -1.19 11.47
C TRP A 135 3.03 -0.55 10.35
N LEU A 136 3.64 0.34 9.59
CA LEU A 136 3.17 0.75 8.27
C LEU A 136 4.16 0.25 7.22
N PHE A 137 3.67 -0.55 6.27
CA PHE A 137 4.42 -0.95 5.08
C PHE A 137 3.83 -0.22 3.87
N ALA A 138 4.64 0.64 3.27
CA ALA A 138 4.19 1.53 2.19
C ALA A 138 5.09 1.43 0.94
N PRO A 139 5.15 0.27 0.25
CA PRO A 139 5.86 0.18 -1.01
C PRO A 139 5.15 1.01 -2.09
N THR A 140 5.88 1.91 -2.73
CA THR A 140 5.30 2.89 -3.67
C THR A 140 6.23 3.11 -4.86
N PHE A 141 5.71 3.07 -6.08
CA PHE A 141 6.46 3.50 -7.25
C PHE A 141 6.81 4.98 -7.12
N VAL A 142 8.10 5.28 -7.33
CA VAL A 142 8.62 6.64 -7.26
C VAL A 142 9.23 7.04 -8.59
N HIS A 143 9.30 8.34 -8.84
CA HIS A 143 9.90 8.83 -10.07
C HIS A 143 11.42 8.73 -9.96
N GLY A 144 12.02 7.93 -10.85
CA GLY A 144 13.46 8.00 -11.12
C GLY A 144 13.77 9.30 -11.86
N GLY A 145 14.86 9.99 -11.52
CA GLY A 145 15.30 11.19 -12.24
C GLY A 145 15.55 10.92 -13.72
N GLY A 146 15.09 11.82 -14.61
CA GLY A 146 15.40 11.77 -16.03
C GLY A 146 14.26 12.27 -16.93
N ARG A 147 14.62 12.79 -18.12
CA ARG A 147 13.67 13.34 -19.13
C ARG A 147 12.64 12.32 -19.63
N LEU A 148 12.95 11.03 -19.58
CA LEU A 148 12.05 9.93 -19.97
C LEU A 148 10.96 9.64 -18.94
N ALA A 149 11.14 10.02 -17.66
CA ALA A 149 10.12 9.81 -16.62
C ALA A 149 8.86 10.64 -16.90
N GLY A 150 9.02 11.91 -17.30
CA GLY A 150 7.89 12.78 -17.66
C GLY A 150 7.10 12.28 -18.87
N PHE A 151 7.78 11.80 -19.92
CA PHE A 151 7.11 11.24 -21.09
C PHE A 151 6.28 9.99 -20.78
N ARG A 152 6.78 9.11 -19.90
CA ARG A 152 6.05 7.92 -19.46
C ARG A 152 4.82 8.27 -18.64
N THR A 153 4.93 9.22 -17.71
CA THR A 153 3.79 9.73 -16.93
C THR A 153 2.72 10.28 -17.87
N TRP A 154 3.11 11.09 -18.85
CA TRP A 154 2.20 11.61 -19.86
C TRP A 154 1.50 10.51 -20.68
N CYS A 155 2.22 9.45 -21.10
CA CYS A 155 1.62 8.31 -21.78
C CYS A 155 0.62 7.55 -20.90
N MET A 156 0.93 7.36 -19.60
CA MET A 156 0.05 6.69 -18.65
C MET A 156 -1.21 7.51 -18.37
N GLU A 157 -1.10 8.83 -18.27
CA GLU A 157 -2.24 9.73 -18.05
C GLU A 157 -3.27 9.65 -19.19
N ARG A 158 -2.83 9.41 -20.45
CA ARG A 158 -3.75 9.20 -21.59
C ARG A 158 -4.59 7.93 -21.48
N THR A 159 -4.19 6.96 -20.65
CA THR A 159 -4.96 5.74 -20.38
C THR A 159 -5.99 5.92 -19.26
N GLY A 160 -6.05 7.10 -18.62
CA GLY A 160 -6.89 7.39 -17.46
C GLY A 160 -6.21 7.12 -16.12
N PHE A 161 -4.95 6.68 -16.13
CA PHE A 161 -4.12 6.55 -14.92
C PHE A 161 -3.52 7.92 -14.58
N HIS A 162 -3.83 8.45 -13.40
CA HIS A 162 -3.31 9.75 -12.98
C HIS A 162 -2.44 9.63 -11.73
N VAL A 163 -1.23 10.20 -11.80
CA VAL A 163 -0.33 10.32 -10.65
C VAL A 163 -0.49 11.71 -10.04
N TYR A 164 -1.00 11.79 -8.81
CA TYR A 164 -1.20 13.07 -8.12
C TYR A 164 0.08 13.55 -7.45
N HIS A 165 0.86 12.60 -6.94
CA HIS A 165 2.05 12.86 -6.15
C HIS A 165 3.25 12.16 -6.79
N PRO A 166 3.93 12.80 -7.76
CA PRO A 166 5.06 12.22 -8.45
C PRO A 166 6.34 12.30 -7.59
N TRP A 167 6.30 11.77 -6.39
CA TRP A 167 7.44 11.79 -5.47
C TRP A 167 8.66 11.06 -6.03
N ASN A 168 9.85 11.60 -5.78
CA ASN A 168 11.06 10.80 -5.73
C ASN A 168 11.16 10.08 -4.37
N ALA A 169 12.16 9.19 -4.21
CA ALA A 169 12.28 8.39 -2.99
C ALA A 169 12.48 9.25 -1.73
N GLY A 170 13.32 10.30 -1.80
CA GLY A 170 13.56 11.19 -0.67
C GLY A 170 12.31 11.99 -0.27
N GLU A 171 11.57 12.48 -1.24
CA GLU A 171 10.30 13.20 -1.03
C GLU A 171 9.26 12.28 -0.40
N PHE A 172 9.15 11.03 -0.86
CA PHE A 172 8.23 10.06 -0.30
C PHE A 172 8.57 9.69 1.14
N LEU A 173 9.83 9.39 1.44
CA LEU A 173 10.27 9.10 2.81
C LEU A 173 10.07 10.31 3.74
N SER A 174 10.36 11.52 3.24
CA SER A 174 10.08 12.77 3.96
C SER A 174 8.59 12.98 4.20
N TYR A 175 7.73 12.61 3.23
CA TYR A 175 6.28 12.64 3.39
C TYR A 175 5.84 11.73 4.53
N LEU A 176 6.29 10.46 4.57
CA LEU A 176 5.96 9.52 5.63
C LEU A 176 6.41 10.04 7.02
N SER A 177 7.60 10.63 7.09
CA SER A 177 8.12 11.20 8.34
C SER A 177 7.28 12.39 8.84
N ARG A 178 6.79 13.25 7.93
CA ARG A 178 5.85 14.35 8.28
C ARG A 178 4.49 13.87 8.76
N GLN A 179 4.13 12.62 8.42
CA GLN A 179 2.90 11.95 8.87
C GLN A 179 3.09 11.20 10.20
N ASP A 180 4.12 11.52 10.98
CA ASP A 180 4.45 10.94 12.29
C ASP A 180 4.85 9.45 12.20
N PHE A 181 5.40 9.00 11.05
CA PHE A 181 5.94 7.67 10.88
C PHE A 181 7.47 7.67 10.87
N TRP A 182 8.07 6.90 11.77
CA TRP A 182 9.51 6.67 11.79
C TRP A 182 9.88 5.60 10.78
N VAL A 183 10.66 5.96 9.77
CA VAL A 183 11.16 5.01 8.75
C VAL A 183 12.27 4.16 9.37
N VAL A 184 11.97 2.88 9.58
CA VAL A 184 12.91 1.89 10.15
C VAL A 184 13.76 1.25 9.07
N GLU A 185 13.13 0.91 7.93
CA GLU A 185 13.79 0.29 6.79
C GLU A 185 13.27 0.91 5.49
N HIS A 186 14.14 1.13 4.53
CA HIS A 186 13.76 1.49 3.17
C HIS A 186 14.72 0.88 2.15
N ALA A 187 14.23 0.68 0.92
CA ALA A 187 15.03 0.20 -0.20
C ALA A 187 14.43 0.65 -1.53
N LEU A 188 15.28 0.86 -2.54
CA LEU A 188 14.84 1.01 -3.93
C LEU A 188 14.90 -0.34 -4.62
N LEU A 189 13.73 -0.83 -5.05
CA LEU A 189 13.55 -2.13 -5.66
C LEU A 189 13.21 -1.99 -7.15
N GLY A 190 13.48 -3.06 -7.91
CA GLY A 190 13.09 -3.13 -9.31
C GLY A 190 14.01 -2.36 -10.27
N LYS A 191 13.45 -1.89 -11.36
CA LYS A 191 14.25 -1.25 -12.45
C LYS A 191 14.52 0.22 -12.13
N ARG A 192 15.76 0.69 -12.43
CA ARG A 192 16.17 2.09 -12.26
C ARG A 192 15.24 3.10 -12.95
N THR A 193 14.57 2.71 -14.03
CA THR A 193 13.65 3.57 -14.80
C THR A 193 12.26 3.72 -14.15
N LEU A 194 11.86 2.80 -13.28
CA LEU A 194 10.64 2.84 -12.47
C LEU A 194 10.92 2.12 -11.16
N PRO A 195 11.69 2.74 -10.26
CA PRO A 195 11.97 2.13 -8.98
C PRO A 195 10.73 2.13 -8.09
N LEU A 196 10.61 1.09 -7.27
CA LEU A 196 9.68 1.04 -6.17
C LEU A 196 10.44 1.37 -4.89
N CYS A 197 10.05 2.40 -4.19
CA CYS A 197 10.54 2.70 -2.84
C CYS A 197 9.76 1.85 -1.84
N TYR A 198 10.40 0.82 -1.31
CA TYR A 198 9.90 0.10 -0.14
C TYR A 198 10.18 0.93 1.11
N ALA A 199 9.18 1.09 1.97
CA ALA A 199 9.32 1.72 3.27
C ALA A 199 8.58 0.90 4.32
N ALA A 200 9.30 0.53 5.40
CA ALA A 200 8.75 -0.05 6.62
C ALA A 200 8.91 0.96 7.74
N CYS A 201 7.81 1.35 8.34
CA CYS A 201 7.76 2.43 9.30
C CYS A 201 7.08 1.99 10.59
N ARG A 202 7.45 2.62 11.71
CA ARG A 202 6.73 2.54 12.97
C ARG A 202 5.92 3.81 13.19
N TRP A 203 4.67 3.66 13.57
CA TRP A 203 3.91 4.80 14.04
C TRP A 203 4.34 5.19 15.45
N THR A 204 4.70 6.46 15.58
CA THR A 204 5.12 7.02 16.87
C THR A 204 4.24 8.22 17.18
N PRO A 205 3.26 8.11 18.09
CA PRO A 205 2.45 9.24 18.51
C PRO A 205 3.32 10.41 18.95
N ARG A 206 2.90 11.63 18.65
CA ARG A 206 3.62 12.86 19.04
C ARG A 206 3.89 12.87 20.54
N GLY A 207 5.12 13.16 20.94
CA GLY A 207 5.55 13.21 22.36
C GLY A 207 6.28 11.95 22.85
N ILE A 208 6.35 10.88 22.06
CA ILE A 208 7.16 9.71 22.37
C ILE A 208 8.45 9.78 21.54
N SER A 209 9.61 9.90 22.23
CA SER A 209 10.90 9.89 21.54
C SER A 209 11.15 8.54 20.86
N PRO A 210 11.51 8.50 19.56
CA PRO A 210 11.85 7.25 18.86
C PRO A 210 13.05 6.52 19.48
N HIS A 211 13.95 7.24 20.17
CA HIS A 211 15.15 6.66 20.81
C HIS A 211 14.88 5.91 22.14
N LYS A 212 13.66 5.90 22.67
CA LYS A 212 13.27 5.11 23.86
C LYS A 212 12.63 3.77 23.52
N ILE A 213 12.82 3.26 22.29
CA ILE A 213 12.05 2.15 21.72
C ILE A 213 12.87 0.84 21.66
N TRP A 214 14.12 0.86 22.19
CA TRP A 214 15.01 -0.34 22.26
C TRP A 214 15.24 -0.77 23.67
#